data_fac3565cf99a342c30814f01f1782840
#
_entry.id   fac3565cf99a342c30814f01f1782840
#
_cell.length_a   1.000
_cell.length_b   1.000
_cell.length_c   1.000
_cell.angle_alpha   90.00
_cell.angle_beta   90.00
_cell.angle_gamma   90.00
#
_symmetry.space_group_name_H-M   'P 1'
#
loop_
_entity.id
_entity.type
_entity.pdbx_description
1 polymer ?
#
loop_
_entity_poly.entity_id
_entity_poly.type
_entity_poly.pdbx_seq_one_letter_code
_entity_poly.pdbx_strand_id
1 'polypeptide(L)'
;MLNTMFPTINRESSMLGFGCMRFPTTPDCKIDESEAIRMIRHAIDNGVRYIDTAYPYHGGESEVVVGKALKDGYREKVILTTKLPVWLVKTHEDMMKFLDEQLKKLDTPYVDFYILHAMNNERMDAMQKLDYKRFYAEAIAQGKVRYPGFSFHDDAKAFLRILHDWDQWGMCQVQMNILDDENQATLEGIREAGRRGVGVVVMEPLRGGLLANPPVDVKAVYDAYAVQRSPVEWGFRYLYAMPEVITILSGMSTWAQVTDNLRIFDMAKRPTLTDEELALYQKVKATYLARTKTRCTGCKYCQPCPMGVQIPRIFQGYDAAMLRADSSFKAGYAQIQADHADASQCIHCRKCERACPQHLPITRFLEEIHAASTAE
;
A
#
# COMPACT_ATOMS: atom_id res chain seq x y z
N MET A 1 -17.08 12.42 -10.46
CA MET A 1 -15.96 11.44 -10.26
C MET A 1 -15.01 11.56 -11.44
N LEU A 2 -13.72 11.69 -11.22
CA LEU A 2 -12.69 11.66 -12.26
C LEU A 2 -12.56 10.24 -12.82
N ASN A 3 -12.80 10.07 -14.11
CA ASN A 3 -12.63 8.80 -14.80
C ASN A 3 -11.25 8.71 -15.45
N THR A 4 -10.76 7.49 -15.59
CA THR A 4 -9.46 7.11 -16.14
C THR A 4 -9.62 5.92 -17.07
N MET A 5 -8.56 5.56 -17.79
CA MET A 5 -8.58 4.44 -18.71
C MET A 5 -7.37 3.53 -18.48
N PHE A 6 -7.61 2.23 -18.29
CA PHE A 6 -6.52 1.26 -18.31
C PHE A 6 -6.00 1.10 -19.73
N PRO A 7 -4.72 1.40 -20.00
CA PRO A 7 -4.19 1.43 -21.37
C PRO A 7 -4.28 0.08 -22.09
N THR A 8 -3.92 -1.01 -21.40
CA THR A 8 -3.85 -2.36 -21.97
C THR A 8 -5.22 -2.98 -22.24
N ILE A 9 -6.26 -2.57 -21.53
CA ILE A 9 -7.56 -3.26 -21.56
C ILE A 9 -8.67 -2.40 -22.15
N ASN A 10 -8.37 -1.16 -22.49
CA ASN A 10 -9.33 -0.18 -23.03
C ASN A 10 -10.64 -0.16 -22.22
N ARG A 11 -10.52 -0.21 -20.87
CA ARG A 11 -11.67 -0.18 -19.96
C ARG A 11 -11.59 1.02 -19.04
N GLU A 12 -12.70 1.74 -18.95
CA GLU A 12 -12.85 2.88 -18.05
C GLU A 12 -12.85 2.45 -16.59
N SER A 13 -12.11 3.19 -15.77
CA SER A 13 -12.05 3.08 -14.32
C SER A 13 -12.35 4.43 -13.69
N SER A 14 -12.46 4.47 -12.36
CA SER A 14 -12.44 5.71 -11.59
C SER A 14 -11.05 5.94 -10.99
N MET A 15 -10.66 7.21 -10.87
CA MET A 15 -9.42 7.58 -10.19
C MET A 15 -9.45 7.17 -8.71
N LEU A 16 -10.61 7.25 -8.04
CA LEU A 16 -10.82 6.67 -6.71
C LEU A 16 -11.19 5.20 -6.83
N GLY A 17 -10.43 4.32 -6.18
CA GLY A 17 -10.76 2.92 -5.96
C GLY A 17 -11.16 2.65 -4.51
N PHE A 18 -12.11 1.74 -4.29
CA PHE A 18 -12.50 1.29 -2.96
C PHE A 18 -11.64 0.11 -2.52
N GLY A 19 -10.75 0.33 -1.54
CA GLY A 19 -9.91 -0.70 -0.93
C GLY A 19 -10.63 -1.40 0.22
N CYS A 20 -10.82 -2.71 0.12
CA CYS A 20 -11.60 -3.51 1.06
C CYS A 20 -10.78 -4.12 2.22
N MET A 21 -9.61 -3.57 2.51
CA MET A 21 -8.75 -4.00 3.63
C MET A 21 -9.15 -3.38 4.99
N ARG A 22 -9.93 -2.29 4.99
CA ARG A 22 -10.22 -1.49 6.19
C ARG A 22 -11.71 -1.20 6.33
N PHE A 23 -12.53 -2.24 6.23
CA PHE A 23 -13.97 -2.10 6.48
C PHE A 23 -14.26 -1.63 7.91
N PRO A 24 -15.42 -0.98 8.14
CA PRO A 24 -15.91 -0.74 9.47
C PRO A 24 -16.03 -2.07 10.23
N THR A 25 -15.70 -2.05 11.51
CA THR A 25 -15.75 -3.23 12.37
C THR A 25 -16.63 -2.99 13.59
N THR A 26 -17.26 -4.05 14.04
CA THR A 26 -17.99 -4.11 15.30
C THR A 26 -17.01 -4.16 16.50
N PRO A 27 -17.47 -3.95 17.76
CA PRO A 27 -16.60 -4.00 18.93
C PRO A 27 -15.86 -5.33 19.12
N ASP A 28 -16.37 -6.44 18.58
CA ASP A 28 -15.71 -7.76 18.58
C ASP A 28 -14.78 -7.97 17.38
N CYS A 29 -14.36 -6.88 16.72
CA CYS A 29 -13.42 -6.84 15.60
C CYS A 29 -13.84 -7.60 14.34
N LYS A 30 -15.12 -7.91 14.17
CA LYS A 30 -15.67 -8.45 12.92
C LYS A 30 -16.07 -7.32 12.00
N ILE A 31 -16.18 -7.62 10.70
CA ILE A 31 -16.71 -6.63 9.74
C ILE A 31 -18.15 -6.27 10.13
N ASP A 32 -18.48 -4.99 10.21
CA ASP A 32 -19.86 -4.52 10.13
C ASP A 32 -20.34 -4.66 8.69
N GLU A 33 -20.87 -5.85 8.39
CA GLU A 33 -21.22 -6.23 7.03
C GLU A 33 -22.27 -5.30 6.41
N SER A 34 -23.29 -4.93 7.18
CA SER A 34 -24.37 -4.08 6.69
C SER A 34 -23.85 -2.70 6.30
N GLU A 35 -22.97 -2.15 7.13
CA GLU A 35 -22.38 -0.86 6.91
C GLU A 35 -21.36 -0.90 5.76
N ALA A 36 -20.51 -1.93 5.69
CA ALA A 36 -19.55 -2.11 4.60
C ALA A 36 -20.25 -2.22 3.24
N ILE A 37 -21.31 -3.00 3.13
CA ILE A 37 -22.12 -3.13 1.89
C ILE A 37 -22.74 -1.79 1.49
N ARG A 38 -23.32 -1.05 2.43
CA ARG A 38 -23.91 0.27 2.15
C ARG A 38 -22.85 1.25 1.65
N MET A 39 -21.67 1.28 2.27
CA MET A 39 -20.56 2.15 1.87
C MET A 39 -20.05 1.81 0.47
N ILE A 40 -19.86 0.53 0.14
CA ILE A 40 -19.43 0.08 -1.19
C ILE A 40 -20.46 0.50 -2.25
N ARG A 41 -21.74 0.18 -2.04
CA ARG A 41 -22.82 0.50 -2.99
C ARG A 41 -22.95 2.00 -3.19
N HIS A 42 -22.91 2.78 -2.11
CA HIS A 42 -22.94 4.25 -2.19
C HIS A 42 -21.75 4.80 -3.01
N ALA A 43 -20.55 4.28 -2.81
CA ALA A 43 -19.38 4.68 -3.59
C ALA A 43 -19.57 4.35 -5.09
N ILE A 44 -20.08 3.17 -5.43
CA ILE A 44 -20.34 2.75 -6.81
C ILE A 44 -21.43 3.65 -7.45
N ASP A 45 -22.51 3.94 -6.75
CA ASP A 45 -23.60 4.80 -7.24
C ASP A 45 -23.12 6.24 -7.47
N ASN A 46 -22.05 6.68 -6.76
CA ASN A 46 -21.39 7.96 -6.95
C ASN A 46 -20.17 7.90 -7.89
N GLY A 47 -20.04 6.82 -8.69
CA GLY A 47 -19.11 6.74 -9.81
C GLY A 47 -17.80 6.01 -9.53
N VAL A 48 -17.60 5.40 -8.35
CA VAL A 48 -16.46 4.49 -8.14
C VAL A 48 -16.64 3.26 -9.03
N ARG A 49 -15.57 2.93 -9.80
CA ARG A 49 -15.57 1.81 -10.76
C ARG A 49 -14.51 0.75 -10.46
N TYR A 50 -13.73 0.90 -9.41
CA TYR A 50 -12.66 -0.04 -9.04
C TYR A 50 -12.83 -0.51 -7.60
N ILE A 51 -12.94 -1.83 -7.41
CA ILE A 51 -13.06 -2.49 -6.11
C ILE A 51 -11.87 -3.43 -5.93
N ASP A 52 -11.13 -3.25 -4.84
CA ASP A 52 -9.93 -4.03 -4.51
C ASP A 52 -10.11 -4.83 -3.22
N THR A 53 -9.94 -6.14 -3.31
CA THR A 53 -9.91 -7.03 -2.15
C THR A 53 -8.74 -8.01 -2.21
N ALA A 54 -8.62 -8.91 -1.25
CA ALA A 54 -7.61 -9.97 -1.25
C ALA A 54 -7.99 -11.11 -0.30
N TYR A 55 -7.44 -12.30 -0.57
CA TYR A 55 -7.63 -13.51 0.20
C TYR A 55 -7.48 -13.35 1.72
N PRO A 56 -6.42 -12.69 2.27
CA PRO A 56 -6.22 -12.61 3.72
C PRO A 56 -6.97 -11.45 4.40
N TYR A 57 -7.65 -10.57 3.64
CA TYR A 57 -8.25 -9.39 4.25
C TYR A 57 -9.39 -9.75 5.21
N HIS A 58 -9.35 -9.16 6.41
CA HIS A 58 -10.29 -9.47 7.50
C HIS A 58 -10.41 -10.98 7.80
N GLY A 59 -9.27 -11.68 7.84
CA GLY A 59 -9.26 -13.11 8.12
C GLY A 59 -9.92 -13.97 7.03
N GLY A 60 -10.07 -13.43 5.81
CA GLY A 60 -10.70 -14.11 4.66
C GLY A 60 -12.15 -13.73 4.40
N GLU A 61 -12.75 -12.87 5.24
CA GLU A 61 -14.16 -12.48 5.14
C GLU A 61 -14.39 -11.32 4.14
N SER A 62 -13.36 -10.55 3.79
CA SER A 62 -13.52 -9.40 2.90
C SER A 62 -14.12 -9.77 1.55
N GLU A 63 -13.68 -10.88 0.94
CA GLU A 63 -14.20 -11.33 -0.35
C GLU A 63 -15.68 -11.72 -0.27
N VAL A 64 -16.12 -12.32 0.83
CA VAL A 64 -17.54 -12.67 1.06
C VAL A 64 -18.41 -11.41 1.13
N VAL A 65 -17.97 -10.39 1.86
CA VAL A 65 -18.71 -9.12 1.99
C VAL A 65 -18.75 -8.38 0.65
N VAL A 66 -17.63 -8.36 -0.09
CA VAL A 66 -17.58 -7.77 -1.44
C VAL A 66 -18.53 -8.50 -2.39
N GLY A 67 -18.57 -9.84 -2.36
CA GLY A 67 -19.53 -10.64 -3.16
C GLY A 67 -20.98 -10.24 -2.89
N LYS A 68 -21.36 -10.09 -1.62
CA LYS A 68 -22.71 -9.63 -1.22
C LYS A 68 -22.98 -8.18 -1.69
N ALA A 69 -21.99 -7.30 -1.58
CA ALA A 69 -22.13 -5.90 -2.02
C ALA A 69 -22.34 -5.78 -3.53
N LEU A 70 -21.75 -6.68 -4.30
CA LEU A 70 -21.79 -6.66 -5.78
C LEU A 70 -23.02 -7.39 -6.39
N LYS A 71 -23.97 -7.88 -5.58
CA LYS A 71 -25.24 -8.39 -6.08
C LYS A 71 -26.11 -7.28 -6.69
N ASP A 72 -27.23 -7.66 -7.23
CA ASP A 72 -28.27 -6.76 -7.73
C ASP A 72 -27.79 -5.81 -8.85
N GLY A 73 -26.92 -6.31 -9.75
CA GLY A 73 -26.39 -5.56 -10.89
C GLY A 73 -25.25 -4.61 -10.56
N TYR A 74 -24.64 -4.71 -9.38
CA TYR A 74 -23.46 -3.91 -9.03
C TYR A 74 -22.16 -4.48 -9.61
N ARG A 75 -22.09 -5.82 -9.81
CA ARG A 75 -20.89 -6.49 -10.36
C ARG A 75 -20.47 -5.94 -11.72
N GLU A 76 -21.42 -5.68 -12.60
CA GLU A 76 -21.19 -5.20 -13.96
C GLU A 76 -20.72 -3.75 -14.02
N LYS A 77 -21.00 -2.97 -12.96
CA LYS A 77 -20.62 -1.55 -12.86
C LYS A 77 -19.14 -1.35 -12.53
N VAL A 78 -18.41 -2.40 -12.09
CA VAL A 78 -17.06 -2.25 -11.52
C VAL A 78 -16.01 -3.13 -12.18
N ILE A 79 -14.77 -2.71 -12.07
CA ILE A 79 -13.57 -3.52 -12.22
C ILE A 79 -13.31 -4.16 -10.85
N LEU A 80 -13.38 -5.48 -10.77
CA LEU A 80 -13.14 -6.24 -9.54
C LEU A 80 -11.75 -6.85 -9.57
N THR A 81 -10.96 -6.55 -8.54
CA THR A 81 -9.61 -7.09 -8.34
C THR A 81 -9.52 -7.88 -7.04
N THR A 82 -9.02 -9.11 -7.14
CA THR A 82 -8.53 -9.88 -5.97
C THR A 82 -7.15 -10.46 -6.24
N LYS A 83 -6.53 -11.10 -5.23
CA LYS A 83 -5.10 -11.38 -5.24
C LYS A 83 -4.81 -12.84 -4.88
N LEU A 84 -3.96 -13.51 -5.67
CA LEU A 84 -3.42 -14.85 -5.36
C LEU A 84 -2.50 -14.76 -4.14
N PRO A 85 -2.75 -15.47 -3.04
CA PRO A 85 -1.85 -15.52 -1.89
C PRO A 85 -0.59 -16.35 -2.18
N VAL A 86 0.36 -15.79 -2.93
CA VAL A 86 1.53 -16.49 -3.50
C VAL A 86 2.36 -17.25 -2.46
N TRP A 87 2.38 -16.79 -1.19
CA TRP A 87 3.10 -17.47 -0.10
C TRP A 87 2.44 -18.76 0.40
N LEU A 88 1.19 -19.03 -0.02
CA LEU A 88 0.47 -20.27 0.27
C LEU A 88 0.53 -21.28 -0.89
N VAL A 89 0.96 -20.84 -2.08
CA VAL A 89 1.04 -21.66 -3.28
C VAL A 89 2.27 -22.57 -3.20
N LYS A 90 2.04 -23.88 -3.31
CA LYS A 90 3.10 -24.91 -3.28
C LYS A 90 3.25 -25.65 -4.60
N THR A 91 2.18 -25.78 -5.35
CA THR A 91 2.13 -26.45 -6.66
C THR A 91 1.47 -25.55 -7.69
N HIS A 92 1.63 -25.88 -8.97
CA HIS A 92 0.95 -25.16 -10.06
C HIS A 92 -0.59 -25.19 -9.88
N GLU A 93 -1.13 -26.34 -9.52
CA GLU A 93 -2.57 -26.57 -9.35
C GLU A 93 -3.16 -25.75 -8.18
N ASP A 94 -2.37 -25.40 -7.18
CA ASP A 94 -2.84 -24.60 -6.06
C ASP A 94 -3.31 -23.22 -6.52
N MET A 95 -2.71 -22.65 -7.57
CA MET A 95 -3.10 -21.33 -8.08
C MET A 95 -4.56 -21.33 -8.55
N MET A 96 -4.97 -22.36 -9.29
CA MET A 96 -6.36 -22.52 -9.74
C MET A 96 -7.31 -22.80 -8.57
N LYS A 97 -6.89 -23.61 -7.58
CA LYS A 97 -7.70 -23.89 -6.38
C LYS A 97 -8.00 -22.61 -5.59
N PHE A 98 -6.99 -21.76 -5.36
CA PHE A 98 -7.20 -20.47 -4.71
C PHE A 98 -8.13 -19.56 -5.52
N LEU A 99 -7.95 -19.48 -6.84
CA LEU A 99 -8.84 -18.72 -7.69
C LEU A 99 -10.28 -19.19 -7.58
N ASP A 100 -10.53 -20.51 -7.64
CA ASP A 100 -11.87 -21.08 -7.54
C ASP A 100 -12.51 -20.84 -6.17
N GLU A 101 -11.74 -20.93 -5.10
CA GLU A 101 -12.20 -20.57 -3.74
C GLU A 101 -12.59 -19.10 -3.65
N GLN A 102 -11.76 -18.21 -4.20
CA GLN A 102 -12.01 -16.75 -4.17
C GLN A 102 -13.21 -16.36 -5.04
N LEU A 103 -13.38 -16.96 -6.21
CA LEU A 103 -14.57 -16.74 -7.05
C LEU A 103 -15.86 -17.20 -6.34
N LYS A 104 -15.80 -18.29 -5.58
CA LYS A 104 -16.92 -18.75 -4.75
C LYS A 104 -17.25 -17.77 -3.63
N LYS A 105 -16.24 -17.23 -2.92
CA LYS A 105 -16.43 -16.21 -1.89
C LYS A 105 -17.02 -14.92 -2.47
N LEU A 106 -16.52 -14.49 -3.62
CA LEU A 106 -16.97 -13.31 -4.34
C LEU A 106 -18.34 -13.48 -5.03
N ASP A 107 -18.85 -14.71 -5.09
CA ASP A 107 -20.11 -15.09 -5.75
C ASP A 107 -20.18 -14.53 -7.19
N THR A 108 -19.10 -14.74 -7.96
CA THR A 108 -18.96 -14.27 -9.35
C THR A 108 -18.22 -15.31 -10.20
N PRO A 109 -18.55 -15.47 -11.48
CA PRO A 109 -17.84 -16.39 -12.35
C PRO A 109 -16.44 -15.91 -12.79
N TYR A 110 -16.12 -14.62 -12.60
CA TYR A 110 -14.86 -14.05 -13.02
C TYR A 110 -14.44 -12.84 -12.19
N VAL A 111 -13.13 -12.54 -12.20
CA VAL A 111 -12.57 -11.26 -11.79
C VAL A 111 -11.95 -10.52 -12.98
N ASP A 112 -11.94 -9.20 -12.94
CA ASP A 112 -11.32 -8.41 -14.00
C ASP A 112 -9.81 -8.47 -13.91
N PHE A 113 -9.26 -8.25 -12.73
CA PHE A 113 -7.85 -8.45 -12.43
C PHE A 113 -7.67 -9.51 -11.35
N TYR A 114 -6.85 -10.49 -11.64
CA TYR A 114 -6.31 -11.41 -10.65
C TYR A 114 -4.83 -11.15 -10.52
N ILE A 115 -4.35 -10.73 -9.34
CA ILE A 115 -2.98 -10.23 -9.23
C ILE A 115 -2.14 -11.08 -8.28
N LEU A 116 -0.85 -11.28 -8.60
CA LEU A 116 0.10 -11.91 -7.68
C LEU A 116 0.29 -11.02 -6.46
N HIS A 117 0.02 -11.53 -5.24
CA HIS A 117 -0.03 -10.72 -4.02
C HIS A 117 1.34 -10.47 -3.41
N ALA A 118 1.68 -9.20 -3.18
CA ALA A 118 2.86 -8.75 -2.45
C ALA A 118 4.18 -9.33 -2.99
N MET A 119 4.40 -9.18 -4.29
CA MET A 119 5.58 -9.70 -4.98
C MET A 119 6.88 -9.07 -4.51
N ASN A 120 7.91 -9.88 -4.51
CA ASN A 120 9.30 -9.54 -4.25
C ASN A 120 10.20 -10.51 -5.06
N ASN A 121 11.52 -10.38 -4.96
CA ASN A 121 12.45 -11.25 -5.70
C ASN A 121 12.25 -12.74 -5.41
N GLU A 122 12.13 -13.13 -4.14
CA GLU A 122 11.98 -14.53 -3.72
C GLU A 122 10.66 -15.13 -4.24
N ARG A 123 9.57 -14.40 -4.08
CA ARG A 123 8.24 -14.83 -4.56
C ARG A 123 8.19 -14.91 -6.07
N MET A 124 8.91 -14.03 -6.77
CA MET A 124 9.03 -14.08 -8.22
C MET A 124 9.72 -15.38 -8.66
N ASP A 125 10.84 -15.75 -8.03
CA ASP A 125 11.53 -17.01 -8.31
C ASP A 125 10.63 -18.23 -8.08
N ALA A 126 9.81 -18.20 -7.01
CA ALA A 126 8.87 -19.27 -6.72
C ALA A 126 7.75 -19.36 -7.78
N MET A 127 7.16 -18.23 -8.16
CA MET A 127 6.08 -18.21 -9.16
C MET A 127 6.57 -18.59 -10.55
N GLN A 128 7.80 -18.21 -10.94
CA GLN A 128 8.42 -18.66 -12.19
C GLN A 128 8.60 -20.18 -12.22
N LYS A 129 9.09 -20.78 -11.13
CA LYS A 129 9.24 -22.25 -11.01
C LYS A 129 7.91 -23.01 -11.12
N LEU A 130 6.83 -22.37 -10.68
CA LEU A 130 5.47 -22.93 -10.73
C LEU A 130 4.71 -22.58 -12.02
N ASP A 131 5.38 -21.93 -12.96
CA ASP A 131 4.84 -21.57 -14.28
C ASP A 131 3.54 -20.74 -14.19
N TYR A 132 3.62 -19.60 -13.48
CA TYR A 132 2.49 -18.71 -13.29
C TYR A 132 1.92 -18.17 -14.61
N LYS A 133 2.73 -18.06 -15.67
CA LYS A 133 2.27 -17.59 -16.99
C LYS A 133 1.29 -18.60 -17.61
N ARG A 134 1.57 -19.90 -17.49
CA ARG A 134 0.65 -20.96 -17.91
C ARG A 134 -0.64 -20.93 -17.11
N PHE A 135 -0.56 -20.76 -15.79
CA PHE A 135 -1.74 -20.59 -14.95
C PHE A 135 -2.64 -19.45 -15.44
N TYR A 136 -2.09 -18.27 -15.75
CA TYR A 136 -2.89 -17.18 -16.28
C TYR A 136 -3.49 -17.49 -17.65
N ALA A 137 -2.75 -18.15 -18.55
CA ALA A 137 -3.29 -18.58 -19.83
C ALA A 137 -4.49 -19.53 -19.65
N GLU A 138 -4.40 -20.49 -18.73
CA GLU A 138 -5.47 -21.42 -18.39
C GLU A 138 -6.68 -20.70 -17.75
N ALA A 139 -6.45 -19.81 -16.80
CA ALA A 139 -7.51 -19.07 -16.12
C ALA A 139 -8.27 -18.11 -17.06
N ILE A 140 -7.55 -17.46 -17.97
CA ILE A 140 -8.12 -16.58 -19.00
C ILE A 140 -8.93 -17.40 -20.01
N ALA A 141 -8.39 -18.54 -20.48
CA ALA A 141 -9.10 -19.43 -21.41
C ALA A 141 -10.40 -20.00 -20.80
N GLN A 142 -10.43 -20.22 -19.49
CA GLN A 142 -11.63 -20.61 -18.74
C GLN A 142 -12.58 -19.45 -18.46
N GLY A 143 -12.23 -18.20 -18.82
CA GLY A 143 -13.04 -17.01 -18.57
C GLY A 143 -13.12 -16.56 -17.10
N LYS A 144 -12.29 -17.13 -16.23
CA LYS A 144 -12.27 -16.85 -14.78
C LYS A 144 -11.49 -15.57 -14.44
N VAL A 145 -10.50 -15.22 -15.23
CA VAL A 145 -9.66 -14.02 -15.11
C VAL A 145 -9.67 -13.31 -16.44
N ARG A 146 -9.80 -11.98 -16.43
CA ARG A 146 -9.68 -11.18 -17.66
C ARG A 146 -8.25 -10.74 -17.90
N TYR A 147 -7.57 -10.26 -16.85
CA TYR A 147 -6.23 -9.66 -16.97
C TYR A 147 -5.34 -10.04 -15.79
N PRO A 148 -4.04 -10.33 -16.06
CA PRO A 148 -3.05 -10.55 -15.02
C PRO A 148 -2.53 -9.23 -14.46
N GLY A 149 -1.99 -9.29 -13.24
CA GLY A 149 -1.30 -8.18 -12.60
C GLY A 149 -0.48 -8.64 -11.41
N PHE A 150 0.14 -7.70 -10.72
CA PHE A 150 0.88 -7.97 -9.49
C PHE A 150 0.80 -6.80 -8.52
N SER A 151 0.82 -7.07 -7.21
CA SER A 151 1.11 -6.09 -6.18
C SER A 151 2.54 -6.28 -5.67
N PHE A 152 3.17 -5.20 -5.20
CA PHE A 152 4.60 -5.15 -5.01
C PHE A 152 5.02 -4.56 -3.67
N HIS A 153 6.01 -5.22 -3.01
CA HIS A 153 6.63 -4.77 -1.77
C HIS A 153 8.10 -5.23 -1.69
N ASP A 154 8.97 -4.59 -2.45
CA ASP A 154 10.42 -4.81 -2.43
C ASP A 154 11.14 -3.56 -2.96
N ASP A 155 12.40 -3.62 -3.35
CA ASP A 155 13.15 -2.50 -3.91
C ASP A 155 12.87 -2.25 -5.40
N ALA A 156 13.32 -1.10 -5.90
CA ALA A 156 13.11 -0.68 -7.30
C ALA A 156 13.70 -1.66 -8.33
N LYS A 157 14.79 -2.34 -8.01
CA LYS A 157 15.42 -3.32 -8.90
C LYS A 157 14.55 -4.57 -9.05
N ALA A 158 13.97 -5.04 -7.94
CA ALA A 158 13.02 -6.13 -7.93
C ALA A 158 11.74 -5.76 -8.70
N PHE A 159 11.26 -4.51 -8.55
CA PHE A 159 10.11 -4.02 -9.30
C PHE A 159 10.32 -4.10 -10.81
N LEU A 160 11.44 -3.53 -11.30
CA LEU A 160 11.77 -3.54 -12.72
C LEU A 160 11.95 -4.98 -13.24
N ARG A 161 12.58 -5.87 -12.46
CA ARG A 161 12.69 -7.29 -12.81
C ARG A 161 11.33 -7.93 -13.04
N ILE A 162 10.38 -7.74 -12.13
CA ILE A 162 9.02 -8.33 -12.23
C ILE A 162 8.25 -7.70 -13.39
N LEU A 163 8.33 -6.37 -13.52
CA LEU A 163 7.67 -5.64 -14.60
C LEU A 163 8.16 -6.10 -15.99
N HIS A 164 9.45 -6.36 -16.14
CA HIS A 164 10.06 -6.79 -17.41
C HIS A 164 9.96 -8.29 -17.67
N ASP A 165 9.56 -9.11 -16.68
CA ASP A 165 9.45 -10.55 -16.88
C ASP A 165 8.33 -10.95 -17.84
N TRP A 166 7.28 -10.15 -17.96
CA TRP A 166 6.14 -10.50 -18.79
C TRP A 166 5.47 -9.28 -19.42
N ASP A 167 5.24 -9.33 -20.74
CA ASP A 167 4.65 -8.23 -21.49
C ASP A 167 3.11 -8.19 -21.43
N GLN A 168 2.47 -9.20 -20.80
CA GLN A 168 1.01 -9.24 -20.66
C GLN A 168 0.48 -8.69 -19.34
N TRP A 169 1.33 -8.09 -18.51
CA TRP A 169 0.85 -7.41 -17.31
C TRP A 169 -0.16 -6.31 -17.67
N GLY A 170 -1.39 -6.44 -17.20
CA GLY A 170 -2.43 -5.42 -17.37
C GLY A 170 -2.30 -4.29 -16.35
N MET A 171 -1.80 -4.61 -15.14
CA MET A 171 -1.61 -3.64 -14.07
C MET A 171 -0.51 -4.02 -13.09
N CYS A 172 0.03 -3.01 -12.39
CA CYS A 172 0.79 -3.19 -11.16
C CYS A 172 0.17 -2.35 -10.03
N GLN A 173 0.15 -2.91 -8.81
CA GLN A 173 -0.31 -2.23 -7.60
C GLN A 173 0.88 -1.92 -6.71
N VAL A 174 1.15 -0.65 -6.48
CA VAL A 174 2.36 -0.16 -5.82
C VAL A 174 2.04 0.81 -4.69
N GLN A 175 2.87 0.81 -3.66
CA GLN A 175 2.85 1.85 -2.63
C GLN A 175 3.42 3.15 -3.22
N MET A 176 2.68 4.25 -3.06
CA MET A 176 3.17 5.58 -3.42
C MET A 176 2.44 6.64 -2.61
N ASN A 177 3.19 7.58 -2.06
CA ASN A 177 2.68 8.78 -1.38
C ASN A 177 3.81 9.83 -1.29
N ILE A 178 3.52 10.98 -0.71
CA ILE A 178 4.45 12.12 -0.60
C ILE A 178 5.79 11.76 0.07
N LEU A 179 5.80 10.78 1.00
CA LEU A 179 7.01 10.38 1.74
C LEU A 179 7.78 9.23 1.10
N ASP A 180 7.09 8.41 0.30
CA ASP A 180 7.60 7.12 -0.19
C ASP A 180 7.83 7.11 -1.72
N ASP A 181 8.04 8.29 -2.35
CA ASP A 181 8.26 8.43 -3.79
C ASP A 181 9.63 7.92 -4.29
N GLU A 182 10.57 7.72 -3.37
CA GLU A 182 11.89 7.09 -3.61
C GLU A 182 11.97 5.68 -3.00
N ASN A 183 10.85 5.13 -2.52
CA ASN A 183 10.79 3.83 -1.87
C ASN A 183 10.07 2.81 -2.74
N GLN A 184 10.37 1.52 -2.57
CA GLN A 184 9.79 0.39 -3.32
C GLN A 184 9.87 0.59 -4.85
N ALA A 185 8.73 0.70 -5.54
CA ALA A 185 8.70 0.87 -7.00
C ALA A 185 9.32 2.18 -7.50
N THR A 186 9.33 3.22 -6.68
CA THR A 186 9.80 4.58 -6.96
C THR A 186 9.01 5.29 -8.09
N LEU A 187 9.20 6.61 -8.23
CA LEU A 187 8.64 7.36 -9.37
C LEU A 187 9.16 6.86 -10.72
N GLU A 188 10.42 6.41 -10.78
CA GLU A 188 11.00 5.88 -12.02
C GLU A 188 10.32 4.58 -12.44
N GLY A 189 10.08 3.66 -11.51
CA GLY A 189 9.37 2.42 -11.79
C GLY A 189 7.93 2.66 -12.25
N ILE A 190 7.21 3.62 -11.64
CA ILE A 190 5.86 4.02 -12.06
C ILE A 190 5.88 4.54 -13.50
N ARG A 191 6.84 5.40 -13.85
CA ARG A 191 7.02 5.90 -15.22
C ARG A 191 7.33 4.78 -16.21
N GLU A 192 8.18 3.82 -15.81
CA GLU A 192 8.48 2.66 -16.65
C GLU A 192 7.24 1.79 -16.88
N ALA A 193 6.42 1.54 -15.83
CA ALA A 193 5.15 0.83 -15.99
C ALA A 193 4.24 1.56 -17.00
N GLY A 194 4.11 2.89 -16.90
CA GLY A 194 3.36 3.70 -17.85
C GLY A 194 3.88 3.61 -19.28
N ARG A 195 5.21 3.68 -19.50
CA ARG A 195 5.83 3.51 -20.83
C ARG A 195 5.52 2.16 -21.46
N ARG A 196 5.38 1.11 -20.66
CA ARG A 196 5.00 -0.23 -21.11
C ARG A 196 3.50 -0.43 -21.28
N GLY A 197 2.69 0.59 -20.98
CA GLY A 197 1.24 0.51 -21.01
C GLY A 197 0.63 -0.29 -19.85
N VAL A 198 1.41 -0.61 -18.81
CA VAL A 198 0.91 -1.29 -17.59
C VAL A 198 0.22 -0.27 -16.71
N GLY A 199 -1.07 -0.51 -16.39
CA GLY A 199 -1.83 0.39 -15.54
C GLY A 199 -1.30 0.44 -14.10
N VAL A 200 -1.08 1.65 -13.57
CA VAL A 200 -0.58 1.81 -12.19
C VAL A 200 -1.75 2.05 -11.24
N VAL A 201 -1.90 1.17 -10.26
CA VAL A 201 -2.84 1.31 -9.14
C VAL A 201 -2.04 1.61 -7.87
N VAL A 202 -2.36 2.74 -7.22
CA VAL A 202 -1.63 3.17 -6.02
C VAL A 202 -2.32 2.65 -4.77
N MET A 203 -1.58 1.99 -3.90
CA MET A 203 -1.96 1.65 -2.53
C MET A 203 -1.21 2.52 -1.51
N GLU A 204 -1.72 2.60 -0.29
CA GLU A 204 -1.17 3.42 0.80
C GLU A 204 -0.97 4.91 0.46
N PRO A 205 -1.93 5.56 -0.21
CA PRO A 205 -1.81 6.95 -0.63
C PRO A 205 -1.62 7.92 0.55
N LEU A 206 -2.14 7.54 1.71
CA LEU A 206 -2.07 8.32 2.97
C LEU A 206 -1.25 7.60 4.05
N ARG A 207 -0.42 6.62 3.65
CA ARG A 207 0.48 5.86 4.54
C ARG A 207 -0.22 5.35 5.80
N GLY A 208 -1.32 4.61 5.60
CA GLY A 208 -2.12 4.07 6.71
C GLY A 208 -2.85 5.12 7.55
N GLY A 209 -3.05 6.35 7.02
CA GLY A 209 -3.69 7.46 7.71
C GLY A 209 -2.72 8.47 8.33
N LEU A 210 -1.40 8.21 8.31
CA LEU A 210 -0.38 9.13 8.83
C LEU A 210 -0.46 10.51 8.16
N LEU A 211 -0.61 10.55 6.85
CA LEU A 211 -0.67 11.80 6.08
C LEU A 211 -2.01 12.54 6.22
N ALA A 212 -3.05 11.85 6.70
CA ALA A 212 -4.35 12.47 6.95
C ALA A 212 -4.37 13.33 8.21
N ASN A 213 -3.54 12.98 9.20
CA ASN A 213 -3.45 13.65 10.50
C ASN A 213 -2.00 14.09 10.75
N PRO A 214 -1.50 15.09 10.01
CA PRO A 214 -0.12 15.53 10.12
C PRO A 214 0.16 16.17 11.49
N PRO A 215 1.40 16.07 12.01
CA PRO A 215 1.86 16.84 13.15
C PRO A 215 1.68 18.37 12.93
N VAL A 216 1.63 19.13 14.03
CA VAL A 216 1.32 20.57 13.99
C VAL A 216 2.28 21.36 13.10
N ASP A 217 3.58 21.07 13.14
CA ASP A 217 4.60 21.69 12.30
C ASP A 217 4.42 21.39 10.80
N VAL A 218 4.06 20.17 10.46
CA VAL A 218 3.73 19.78 9.08
C VAL A 218 2.43 20.43 8.63
N LYS A 219 1.41 20.44 9.50
CA LYS A 219 0.14 21.11 9.21
C LYS A 219 0.36 22.61 8.94
N ALA A 220 1.21 23.28 9.70
CA ALA A 220 1.54 24.68 9.49
C ALA A 220 2.15 24.96 8.10
N VAL A 221 2.86 23.99 7.51
CA VAL A 221 3.36 24.11 6.12
C VAL A 221 2.22 24.15 5.11
N TYR A 222 1.20 23.30 5.28
CA TYR A 222 0.01 23.33 4.44
C TYR A 222 -0.82 24.61 4.64
N ASP A 223 -1.04 25.01 5.90
CA ASP A 223 -1.85 26.19 6.26
C ASP A 223 -1.23 27.51 5.75
N ALA A 224 0.08 27.56 5.55
CA ALA A 224 0.77 28.71 4.99
C ALA A 224 0.62 28.86 3.46
N TYR A 225 0.08 27.86 2.78
CA TYR A 225 -0.14 27.91 1.33
C TYR A 225 -1.44 28.65 0.99
N ALA A 226 -1.42 29.45 -0.09
CA ALA A 226 -2.54 30.31 -0.43
C ALA A 226 -3.86 29.55 -0.70
N VAL A 227 -3.76 28.37 -1.30
CA VAL A 227 -4.93 27.51 -1.58
C VAL A 227 -5.11 26.52 -0.44
N GLN A 228 -6.20 26.66 0.29
CA GLN A 228 -6.51 25.80 1.43
C GLN A 228 -7.12 24.47 0.98
N ARG A 229 -6.50 23.35 1.37
CA ARG A 229 -6.99 21.99 1.18
C ARG A 229 -6.72 21.17 2.44
N SER A 230 -7.53 20.14 2.67
CA SER A 230 -7.22 19.18 3.73
C SER A 230 -5.91 18.41 3.43
N PRO A 231 -5.20 17.92 4.47
CA PRO A 231 -4.03 17.05 4.26
C PRO A 231 -4.35 15.82 3.40
N VAL A 232 -5.57 15.28 3.51
CA VAL A 232 -6.08 14.18 2.69
C VAL A 232 -6.15 14.57 1.21
N GLU A 233 -6.74 15.75 0.93
CA GLU A 233 -6.83 16.27 -0.44
C GLU A 233 -5.45 16.55 -1.02
N TRP A 234 -4.51 17.10 -0.25
CA TRP A 234 -3.11 17.26 -0.68
C TRP A 234 -2.45 15.93 -1.01
N GLY A 235 -2.63 14.91 -0.17
CA GLY A 235 -2.07 13.58 -0.39
C GLY A 235 -2.60 12.94 -1.68
N PHE A 236 -3.91 13.02 -1.95
CA PHE A 236 -4.49 12.53 -3.20
C PHE A 236 -4.07 13.36 -4.41
N ARG A 237 -3.99 14.70 -4.26
CA ARG A 237 -3.59 15.60 -5.34
C ARG A 237 -2.19 15.29 -5.88
N TYR A 238 -1.25 14.97 -4.99
CA TYR A 238 0.08 14.52 -5.37
C TYR A 238 0.05 13.33 -6.33
N LEU A 239 -0.84 12.38 -6.07
CA LEU A 239 -0.93 11.12 -6.82
C LEU A 239 -1.76 11.24 -8.09
N TYR A 240 -2.94 11.84 -8.02
CA TYR A 240 -3.80 11.90 -9.21
C TYR A 240 -3.29 12.90 -10.28
N ALA A 241 -2.30 13.72 -9.96
CA ALA A 241 -1.59 14.53 -10.95
C ALA A 241 -0.60 13.72 -11.81
N MET A 242 -0.19 12.52 -11.37
CA MET A 242 0.71 11.63 -12.12
C MET A 242 -0.04 10.96 -13.27
N PRO A 243 0.36 11.15 -14.55
CA PRO A 243 -0.38 10.63 -15.70
C PRO A 243 -0.45 9.10 -15.75
N GLU A 244 0.55 8.40 -15.20
CA GLU A 244 0.64 6.94 -15.18
C GLU A 244 -0.35 6.29 -14.18
N VAL A 245 -0.78 7.05 -13.16
CA VAL A 245 -1.69 6.53 -12.12
C VAL A 245 -3.11 6.43 -12.66
N ILE A 246 -3.65 5.23 -12.68
CA ILE A 246 -5.00 4.94 -13.16
C ILE A 246 -6.02 4.97 -12.01
N THR A 247 -5.66 4.42 -10.86
CA THR A 247 -6.55 4.34 -9.71
C THR A 247 -5.74 4.50 -8.42
N ILE A 248 -6.32 5.22 -7.46
CA ILE A 248 -5.78 5.39 -6.12
C ILE A 248 -6.73 4.69 -5.15
N LEU A 249 -6.22 3.67 -4.45
CA LEU A 249 -7.01 2.90 -3.49
C LEU A 249 -7.12 3.64 -2.16
N SER A 250 -8.33 3.84 -1.70
CA SER A 250 -8.59 4.30 -0.34
C SER A 250 -9.32 3.22 0.47
N GLY A 251 -8.75 2.87 1.62
CA GLY A 251 -9.42 2.08 2.65
C GLY A 251 -10.28 3.00 3.51
N MET A 252 -11.58 2.95 3.32
CA MET A 252 -12.54 3.83 4.00
C MET A 252 -13.30 3.03 5.06
N SER A 253 -13.17 3.43 6.32
CA SER A 253 -13.78 2.78 7.48
C SER A 253 -14.99 3.53 8.04
N THR A 254 -15.25 4.75 7.54
CA THR A 254 -16.35 5.62 8.02
C THR A 254 -17.04 6.33 6.86
N TRP A 255 -18.30 6.72 7.07
CA TRP A 255 -19.07 7.54 6.13
C TRP A 255 -18.39 8.87 5.80
N ALA A 256 -17.78 9.52 6.80
CA ALA A 256 -17.08 10.78 6.60
C ALA A 256 -15.94 10.62 5.59
N GLN A 257 -15.18 9.51 5.68
CA GLN A 257 -14.10 9.22 4.72
C GLN A 257 -14.67 8.95 3.31
N VAL A 258 -15.76 8.19 3.18
CA VAL A 258 -16.40 7.94 1.88
C VAL A 258 -16.86 9.25 1.26
N THR A 259 -17.61 10.07 2.02
CA THR A 259 -18.17 11.33 1.54
C THR A 259 -17.08 12.32 1.14
N ASP A 260 -16.04 12.48 1.96
CA ASP A 260 -14.94 13.41 1.67
C ASP A 260 -14.11 12.95 0.46
N ASN A 261 -13.82 11.65 0.35
CA ASN A 261 -13.11 11.13 -0.80
C ASN A 261 -13.92 11.30 -2.10
N LEU A 262 -15.22 11.01 -2.08
CA LEU A 262 -16.09 11.24 -3.23
C LEU A 262 -16.07 12.72 -3.66
N ARG A 263 -16.11 13.66 -2.72
CA ARG A 263 -15.99 15.10 -2.96
C ARG A 263 -14.63 15.46 -3.58
N ILE A 264 -13.53 14.92 -3.05
CA ILE A 264 -12.15 15.22 -3.52
C ILE A 264 -11.97 14.76 -4.97
N PHE A 265 -12.51 13.61 -5.33
CA PHE A 265 -12.38 13.06 -6.68
C PHE A 265 -13.51 13.49 -7.64
N ASP A 266 -14.43 14.36 -7.20
CA ASP A 266 -15.48 14.92 -8.07
C ASP A 266 -14.93 16.07 -8.93
N MET A 267 -14.24 15.70 -9.98
CA MET A 267 -13.65 16.64 -10.95
C MET A 267 -13.78 16.12 -12.37
N ALA A 268 -13.88 17.04 -13.32
CA ALA A 268 -14.08 16.71 -14.73
C ALA A 268 -12.80 16.26 -15.45
N LYS A 269 -11.65 16.75 -14.98
CA LYS A 269 -10.33 16.43 -15.59
C LYS A 269 -9.23 16.38 -14.54
N ARG A 270 -8.20 15.61 -14.85
CA ARG A 270 -6.97 15.51 -14.05
C ARG A 270 -6.28 16.88 -14.00
N PRO A 271 -5.99 17.41 -12.80
CA PRO A 271 -5.21 18.64 -12.67
C PRO A 271 -3.71 18.34 -12.84
N THR A 272 -2.97 19.37 -13.22
CA THR A 272 -1.50 19.39 -13.16
C THR A 272 -1.04 20.06 -11.87
N LEU A 273 0.13 19.69 -11.37
CA LEU A 273 0.77 20.40 -10.26
C LEU A 273 1.49 21.64 -10.78
N THR A 274 1.39 22.75 -10.05
CA THR A 274 2.21 23.94 -10.30
C THR A 274 3.58 23.81 -9.65
N ASP A 275 4.55 24.65 -10.04
CA ASP A 275 5.87 24.65 -9.43
C ASP A 275 5.80 25.00 -7.94
N GLU A 276 4.87 25.87 -7.54
CA GLU A 276 4.63 26.23 -6.14
C GLU A 276 4.05 25.03 -5.35
N GLU A 277 3.16 24.24 -5.95
CA GLU A 277 2.66 23.01 -5.32
C GLU A 277 3.76 21.95 -5.20
N LEU A 278 4.62 21.81 -6.20
CA LEU A 278 5.79 20.93 -6.11
C LEU A 278 6.74 21.36 -4.99
N ALA A 279 7.01 22.68 -4.86
CA ALA A 279 7.81 23.22 -3.76
C ALA A 279 7.16 22.99 -2.39
N LEU A 280 5.82 23.11 -2.29
CA LEU A 280 5.07 22.78 -1.09
C LEU A 280 5.28 21.32 -0.67
N TYR A 281 5.15 20.37 -1.60
CA TYR A 281 5.36 18.95 -1.31
C TYR A 281 6.79 18.65 -0.85
N GLN A 282 7.79 19.27 -1.45
CA GLN A 282 9.18 19.13 -1.01
C GLN A 282 9.36 19.64 0.43
N LYS A 283 8.75 20.79 0.76
CA LYS A 283 8.80 21.35 2.13
C LYS A 283 8.08 20.45 3.13
N VAL A 284 6.91 19.92 2.79
CA VAL A 284 6.17 18.96 3.62
C VAL A 284 7.00 17.70 3.86
N LYS A 285 7.55 17.08 2.80
CA LYS A 285 8.44 15.92 2.89
C LYS A 285 9.64 16.20 3.80
N ALA A 286 10.33 17.33 3.59
CA ALA A 286 11.47 17.72 4.41
C ALA A 286 11.10 17.89 5.90
N THR A 287 9.94 18.50 6.20
CA THR A 287 9.45 18.69 7.58
C THR A 287 9.15 17.34 8.24
N TYR A 288 8.50 16.40 7.56
CA TYR A 288 8.31 15.04 8.07
C TYR A 288 9.64 14.33 8.32
N LEU A 289 10.56 14.37 7.35
CA LEU A 289 11.84 13.68 7.45
C LEU A 289 12.76 14.26 8.54
N ALA A 290 12.63 15.57 8.84
CA ALA A 290 13.36 16.20 9.94
C ALA A 290 12.95 15.64 11.32
N ARG A 291 11.79 15.03 11.43
CA ARG A 291 11.30 14.38 12.66
C ARG A 291 11.92 13.00 12.87
N THR A 292 12.36 12.33 11.81
CA THR A 292 12.97 11.00 11.91
C THR A 292 14.42 11.10 12.38
N LYS A 293 14.81 10.19 13.26
CA LYS A 293 16.17 10.14 13.83
C LYS A 293 17.11 9.26 13.02
N THR A 294 16.65 8.06 12.68
CA THR A 294 17.54 7.06 12.14
C THR A 294 17.48 6.93 10.62
N ARG A 295 16.32 7.16 10.03
CA ARG A 295 16.05 6.93 8.59
C ARG A 295 16.43 5.52 8.14
N CYS A 296 16.31 4.53 9.06
CA CYS A 296 16.64 3.15 8.79
C CYS A 296 15.71 2.56 7.71
N THR A 297 16.30 2.02 6.64
CA THR A 297 15.56 1.40 5.52
C THR A 297 15.07 -0.02 5.81
N GLY A 298 15.45 -0.61 6.96
CA GLY A 298 15.04 -1.97 7.33
C GLY A 298 15.72 -3.09 6.53
N CYS A 299 16.81 -2.82 5.83
CA CYS A 299 17.53 -3.77 4.95
C CYS A 299 18.12 -4.99 5.68
N LYS A 300 18.19 -4.97 7.02
CA LYS A 300 18.63 -6.06 7.91
C LYS A 300 20.11 -6.49 7.78
N TYR A 301 20.96 -5.77 7.06
CA TYR A 301 22.39 -6.10 7.01
C TYR A 301 23.10 -6.05 8.37
N CYS A 302 22.54 -5.33 9.35
CA CYS A 302 22.98 -5.31 10.74
C CYS A 302 22.55 -6.56 11.53
N GLN A 303 21.84 -7.48 10.93
CA GLN A 303 21.38 -8.73 11.55
C GLN A 303 22.16 -9.94 11.00
N PRO A 304 22.38 -11.01 11.82
CA PRO A 304 22.02 -11.08 13.23
C PRO A 304 22.96 -10.24 14.11
N CYS A 305 22.39 -9.54 15.11
CA CYS A 305 23.20 -8.93 16.16
C CYS A 305 23.72 -10.02 17.12
N PRO A 306 25.02 -10.05 17.50
CA PRO A 306 25.53 -11.08 18.40
C PRO A 306 24.88 -11.06 19.79
N MET A 307 24.29 -9.93 20.18
CA MET A 307 23.55 -9.77 21.46
C MET A 307 22.03 -9.80 21.26
N GLY A 308 21.53 -10.22 20.11
CA GLY A 308 20.09 -10.35 19.85
C GLY A 308 19.33 -9.03 19.66
N VAL A 309 20.01 -7.86 19.66
CA VAL A 309 19.33 -6.56 19.53
C VAL A 309 18.57 -6.48 18.22
N GLN A 310 17.27 -6.20 18.27
CA GLN A 310 16.38 -6.05 17.11
C GLN A 310 16.48 -4.65 16.49
N ILE A 311 17.69 -4.29 16.00
CA ILE A 311 18.05 -2.95 15.53
C ILE A 311 17.03 -2.39 14.55
N PRO A 312 16.63 -3.08 13.45
CA PRO A 312 15.66 -2.52 12.48
C PRO A 312 14.28 -2.30 13.11
N ARG A 313 13.83 -3.20 14.00
CA ARG A 313 12.52 -3.08 14.70
C ARG A 313 12.49 -1.84 15.59
N ILE A 314 13.59 -1.60 16.33
CA ILE A 314 13.75 -0.44 17.20
C ILE A 314 13.73 0.85 16.37
N PHE A 315 14.57 0.94 15.35
CA PHE A 315 14.73 2.14 14.55
C PHE A 315 13.48 2.51 13.75
N GLN A 316 12.89 1.55 13.07
CA GLN A 316 11.66 1.79 12.30
C GLN A 316 10.48 2.13 13.21
N GLY A 317 10.36 1.46 14.36
CA GLY A 317 9.30 1.77 15.33
C GLY A 317 9.44 3.17 15.92
N TYR A 318 10.66 3.57 16.27
CA TYR A 318 10.95 4.91 16.78
C TYR A 318 10.65 5.99 15.74
N ASP A 319 11.20 5.86 14.53
CA ASP A 319 10.97 6.83 13.45
C ASP A 319 9.49 6.92 13.06
N ALA A 320 8.76 5.79 13.10
CA ALA A 320 7.32 5.80 12.83
C ALA A 320 6.52 6.58 13.89
N ALA A 321 6.88 6.48 15.17
CA ALA A 321 6.24 7.28 16.22
C ALA A 321 6.58 8.77 16.09
N MET A 322 7.84 9.08 15.75
CA MET A 322 8.26 10.47 15.52
C MET A 322 7.51 11.10 14.35
N LEU A 323 7.30 10.35 13.27
CA LEU A 323 6.50 10.81 12.13
C LEU A 323 5.05 11.10 12.51
N ARG A 324 4.46 10.31 13.42
CA ARG A 324 3.09 10.53 13.93
C ARG A 324 3.00 11.57 15.05
N ALA A 325 4.13 11.95 15.65
CA ALA A 325 4.20 12.76 16.86
C ALA A 325 3.41 12.14 18.03
N ASP A 326 3.51 10.81 18.19
CA ASP A 326 2.81 10.07 19.23
C ASP A 326 3.77 9.26 20.14
N SER A 327 3.26 8.74 21.25
CA SER A 327 4.00 7.94 22.21
C SER A 327 3.90 6.42 21.97
N SER A 328 3.36 5.99 20.85
CA SER A 328 3.09 4.57 20.55
C SER A 328 4.34 3.69 20.61
N PHE A 329 5.52 4.26 20.38
CA PHE A 329 6.78 3.54 20.44
C PHE A 329 7.10 3.04 21.88
N LYS A 330 6.77 3.81 22.93
CA LYS A 330 7.06 3.40 24.33
C LYS A 330 6.45 2.02 24.66
N ALA A 331 5.17 1.81 24.29
CA ALA A 331 4.51 0.52 24.50
C ALA A 331 5.13 -0.62 23.66
N GLY A 332 5.45 -0.36 22.39
CA GLY A 332 6.13 -1.33 21.53
C GLY A 332 7.55 -1.64 22.00
N TYR A 333 8.27 -0.65 22.55
CA TYR A 333 9.61 -0.81 23.08
C TYR A 333 9.63 -1.65 24.36
N ALA A 334 8.64 -1.50 25.23
CA ALA A 334 8.48 -2.32 26.41
C ALA A 334 8.37 -3.83 26.06
N GLN A 335 7.70 -4.17 24.97
CA GLN A 335 7.67 -5.55 24.50
C GLN A 335 9.05 -6.03 24.01
N ILE A 336 9.81 -5.17 23.30
CA ILE A 336 11.17 -5.50 22.87
C ILE A 336 12.10 -5.72 24.08
N GLN A 337 11.90 -4.96 25.17
CA GLN A 337 12.61 -5.15 26.45
C GLN A 337 12.24 -6.48 27.10
N ALA A 338 10.96 -6.83 27.16
CA ALA A 338 10.50 -8.10 27.69
C ALA A 338 11.09 -9.32 26.92
N ASP A 339 11.31 -9.14 25.61
CA ASP A 339 11.96 -10.13 24.74
C ASP A 339 13.50 -10.17 24.90
N HIS A 340 14.10 -9.35 25.77
CA HIS A 340 15.55 -9.14 25.92
C HIS A 340 16.26 -8.83 24.59
N ALA A 341 15.62 -8.05 23.72
CA ALA A 341 16.10 -7.73 22.39
C ALA A 341 16.24 -6.20 22.15
N ASP A 342 16.17 -5.44 23.23
CA ASP A 342 16.21 -3.98 23.26
C ASP A 342 17.63 -3.42 23.20
N ALA A 343 17.74 -2.09 23.14
CA ALA A 343 19.01 -1.40 22.99
C ALA A 343 19.95 -1.55 24.21
N SER A 344 19.45 -1.86 25.42
CA SER A 344 20.29 -2.08 26.60
C SER A 344 21.23 -3.28 26.47
N GLN A 345 20.89 -4.23 25.59
CA GLN A 345 21.72 -5.41 25.31
C GLN A 345 22.96 -5.08 24.46
N CYS A 346 23.09 -3.83 23.98
CA CYS A 346 24.16 -3.45 23.07
C CYS A 346 25.52 -3.36 23.79
N ILE A 347 26.50 -4.14 23.35
CA ILE A 347 27.88 -4.13 23.87
C ILE A 347 28.82 -3.25 23.05
N HIS A 348 28.33 -2.38 22.20
CA HIS A 348 29.10 -1.42 21.38
C HIS A 348 30.17 -2.05 20.46
N CYS A 349 29.99 -3.28 20.01
CA CYS A 349 30.97 -3.96 19.13
C CYS A 349 31.06 -3.39 17.72
N ARG A 350 30.11 -2.53 17.31
CA ARG A 350 30.02 -1.82 16.00
C ARG A 350 30.03 -2.72 14.76
N LYS A 351 29.76 -4.01 14.90
CA LYS A 351 29.59 -4.89 13.71
C LYS A 351 28.46 -4.43 12.81
N CYS A 352 27.35 -3.98 13.40
CA CYS A 352 26.18 -3.44 12.72
C CYS A 352 26.49 -2.16 11.92
N GLU A 353 27.33 -1.25 12.46
CA GLU A 353 27.72 -0.02 11.77
C GLU A 353 28.58 -0.30 10.54
N ARG A 354 29.54 -1.25 10.65
CA ARG A 354 30.36 -1.68 9.52
C ARG A 354 29.56 -2.35 8.41
N ALA A 355 28.47 -3.02 8.77
CA ALA A 355 27.59 -3.70 7.81
C ALA A 355 26.49 -2.79 7.24
N CYS A 356 26.29 -1.60 7.81
CA CYS A 356 25.20 -0.72 7.42
C CYS A 356 25.50 0.02 6.10
N PRO A 357 24.74 -0.22 5.02
CA PRO A 357 24.94 0.48 3.76
C PRO A 357 24.59 1.99 3.83
N GLN A 358 23.83 2.40 4.87
CA GLN A 358 23.50 3.81 5.13
C GLN A 358 24.51 4.49 6.05
N HIS A 359 25.55 3.79 6.51
CA HIS A 359 26.58 4.30 7.43
C HIS A 359 26.02 4.94 8.71
N LEU A 360 24.90 4.40 9.23
CA LEU A 360 24.25 4.93 10.43
C LEU A 360 25.12 4.72 11.67
N PRO A 361 25.22 5.70 12.58
CA PRO A 361 25.87 5.55 13.88
C PRO A 361 24.97 4.76 14.85
N ILE A 362 24.82 3.46 14.55
CA ILE A 362 23.81 2.58 15.14
C ILE A 362 23.93 2.51 16.66
N THR A 363 25.15 2.35 17.21
CA THR A 363 25.33 2.24 18.67
C THR A 363 24.86 3.50 19.39
N ARG A 364 25.20 4.68 18.86
CA ARG A 364 24.74 5.96 19.42
C ARG A 364 23.22 6.10 19.35
N PHE A 365 22.62 5.77 18.19
CA PHE A 365 21.15 5.85 18.05
C PHE A 365 20.43 4.88 18.99
N LEU A 366 20.97 3.68 19.24
CA LEU A 366 20.43 2.74 20.21
C LEU A 366 20.43 3.34 21.63
N GLU A 367 21.54 3.94 22.07
CA GLU A 367 21.64 4.61 23.39
C GLU A 367 20.60 5.72 23.53
N GLU A 368 20.55 6.64 22.55
CA GLU A 368 19.68 7.80 22.57
C GLU A 368 18.19 7.39 22.53
N ILE A 369 17.84 6.36 21.74
CA ILE A 369 16.46 5.84 21.68
C ILE A 369 16.11 5.11 22.99
N HIS A 370 17.04 4.35 23.57
CA HIS A 370 16.82 3.70 24.87
C HIS A 370 16.54 4.73 25.96
N ALA A 371 17.38 5.74 26.08
CA ALA A 371 17.21 6.83 27.04
C ALA A 371 15.86 7.55 26.86
N ALA A 372 15.49 7.90 25.62
CA ALA A 372 14.21 8.56 25.32
C ALA A 372 12.98 7.67 25.61
N SER A 373 13.13 6.35 25.49
CA SER A 373 12.03 5.39 25.68
C SER A 373 11.81 4.96 27.11
N THR A 374 12.86 5.10 27.97
CA THR A 374 12.86 4.73 29.40
C THR A 374 12.78 5.92 30.33
N ALA A 375 12.87 7.16 29.80
CA ALA A 375 12.60 8.36 30.59
C ALA A 375 11.14 8.39 31.06
N GLU A 376 10.91 8.73 32.34
CA GLU A 376 9.61 8.85 33.00
C GLU A 376 8.70 9.91 32.36
#